data_1f5e696e7d9d0e2c9784def1588ffcfb
#
_entry.id   1f5e696e7d9d0e2c9784def1588ffcfb
#
_cell.length_a   1.000
_cell.length_b   1.000
_cell.length_c   1.000
_cell.angle_alpha   90.00
_cell.angle_beta   90.00
_cell.angle_gamma   90.00
#
_symmetry.space_group_name_H-M   'P 1'
#
loop_
_entity.id
_entity.type
_entity.pdbx_description
1 polymer ?
#
loop_
_entity_poly.entity_id
_entity_poly.type
_entity_poly.pdbx_seq_one_letter_code
_entity_poly.pdbx_strand_id
1 'polypeptide(L)'
;SEADTIIVCGVHFMAETAKILSPPKKVLIPDIRAGCSLADSITAEDIRLLKQKYPGVPVVTYVNTSAEVKAETDVCCTSGNAKLVVESLNTDKVIFLPDEYLAQNIANQTDVKIISWKGRCEVHERFTAKEILAYKEQHKNIIVLAHPECSPEVVQVSDFTGSTACLLYTSDAADEP
;
A
#
# COMPACT_ATOMS: atom_id res chain seq x y z
N SER A 1 5.91 22.41 3.13
CA SER A 1 7.26 22.91 2.82
C SER A 1 7.13 24.16 1.95
N GLU A 2 7.94 25.19 2.22
CA GLU A 2 8.02 26.44 1.42
C GLU A 2 8.89 26.28 0.17
N ALA A 3 9.61 25.15 0.02
CA ALA A 3 10.49 24.90 -1.11
C ALA A 3 9.73 24.82 -2.43
N ASP A 4 10.25 25.46 -3.49
CA ASP A 4 9.69 25.43 -4.85
C ASP A 4 9.99 24.13 -5.60
N THR A 5 11.03 23.41 -5.16
CA THR A 5 11.49 22.16 -5.76
C THR A 5 11.52 21.05 -4.73
N ILE A 6 10.97 19.89 -5.11
CA ILE A 6 10.97 18.64 -4.34
C ILE A 6 11.85 17.66 -5.09
N ILE A 7 12.85 17.06 -4.42
CA ILE A 7 13.64 15.95 -4.95
C ILE A 7 13.21 14.68 -4.22
N VAL A 8 12.67 13.71 -4.98
CA VAL A 8 12.23 12.42 -4.45
C VAL A 8 13.31 11.38 -4.74
N CYS A 9 14.05 10.99 -3.70
CA CYS A 9 15.02 9.89 -3.76
C CYS A 9 14.31 8.57 -3.46
N GLY A 10 13.48 8.11 -4.39
CA GLY A 10 12.63 6.93 -4.25
C GLY A 10 12.13 6.45 -5.61
N VAL A 11 11.11 5.62 -5.61
CA VAL A 11 10.53 5.06 -6.83
C VAL A 11 9.63 6.06 -7.57
N HIS A 12 9.47 5.86 -8.87
CA HIS A 12 8.82 6.79 -9.79
C HIS A 12 7.42 7.22 -9.33
N PHE A 13 6.55 6.28 -8.94
CA PHE A 13 5.18 6.61 -8.50
C PHE A 13 5.14 7.55 -7.28
N MET A 14 6.17 7.58 -6.43
CA MET A 14 6.26 8.53 -5.32
C MET A 14 6.49 9.96 -5.82
N ALA A 15 7.32 10.12 -6.85
CA ALA A 15 7.53 11.42 -7.49
C ALA A 15 6.26 11.91 -8.20
N GLU A 16 5.55 11.02 -8.89
CA GLU A 16 4.24 11.32 -9.48
C GLU A 16 3.22 11.75 -8.41
N THR A 17 3.13 11.01 -7.31
CA THR A 17 2.25 11.36 -6.18
C THR A 17 2.62 12.72 -5.58
N ALA A 18 3.90 13.00 -5.38
CA ALA A 18 4.37 14.31 -4.91
C ALA A 18 3.97 15.44 -5.88
N LYS A 19 4.03 15.18 -7.20
CA LYS A 19 3.61 16.16 -8.22
C LYS A 19 2.10 16.37 -8.22
N ILE A 20 1.29 15.31 -8.09
CA ILE A 20 -0.17 15.40 -7.98
C ILE A 20 -0.58 16.23 -6.76
N LEU A 21 0.06 16.01 -5.63
CA LEU A 21 -0.23 16.73 -4.38
C LEU A 21 0.34 18.15 -4.31
N SER A 22 1.29 18.47 -5.17
CA SER A 22 1.96 19.76 -5.22
C SER A 22 2.10 20.29 -6.65
N PRO A 23 0.98 20.56 -7.36
CA PRO A 23 0.98 20.89 -8.78
C PRO A 23 1.89 22.09 -9.17
N PRO A 24 2.00 23.18 -8.37
CA PRO A 24 2.84 24.32 -8.72
C PRO A 24 4.34 24.04 -8.54
N LYS A 25 4.71 23.02 -7.77
CA LYS A 25 6.10 22.73 -7.45
C LYS A 25 6.79 21.93 -8.55
N LYS A 26 8.09 22.14 -8.69
CA LYS A 26 8.96 21.29 -9.51
C LYS A 26 9.28 20.03 -8.73
N VAL A 27 8.98 18.85 -9.31
CA VAL A 27 9.33 17.56 -8.71
C VAL A 27 10.38 16.88 -9.59
N LEU A 28 11.47 16.48 -8.98
CA LEU A 28 12.60 15.81 -9.61
C LEU A 28 12.82 14.44 -9.00
N ILE A 29 13.28 13.51 -9.82
CA ILE A 29 13.70 12.16 -9.41
C ILE A 29 15.10 11.91 -10.02
N PRO A 30 16.06 11.35 -9.24
CA PRO A 30 17.41 11.11 -9.74
C PRO A 30 17.50 10.14 -10.91
N ASP A 31 16.65 9.08 -10.92
CA ASP A 31 16.54 8.12 -12.02
C ASP A 31 15.07 7.80 -12.29
N ILE A 32 14.60 8.14 -13.50
CA ILE A 32 13.22 7.88 -13.92
C ILE A 32 12.91 6.37 -14.01
N ARG A 33 13.93 5.51 -14.07
CA ARG A 33 13.79 4.04 -14.12
C ARG A 33 13.65 3.41 -12.75
N ALA A 34 13.69 4.19 -11.67
CA ALA A 34 13.48 3.68 -10.33
C ALA A 34 12.02 3.20 -10.20
N GLY A 35 11.76 1.96 -10.62
CA GLY A 35 10.44 1.32 -10.70
C GLY A 35 10.04 0.61 -9.41
N CYS A 36 8.83 0.09 -9.43
CA CYS A 36 8.26 -0.74 -8.37
C CYS A 36 7.42 -1.84 -9.01
N SER A 37 7.81 -3.10 -8.82
CA SER A 37 7.10 -4.26 -9.42
C SER A 37 5.63 -4.31 -9.06
N LEU A 38 5.25 -3.90 -7.85
CA LEU A 38 3.85 -3.78 -7.45
C LEU A 38 3.13 -2.70 -8.26
N ALA A 39 3.73 -1.51 -8.41
CA ALA A 39 3.13 -0.42 -9.18
C ALA A 39 2.98 -0.79 -10.67
N ASP A 40 3.92 -1.56 -11.21
CA ASP A 40 3.95 -2.01 -12.60
C ASP A 40 3.05 -3.22 -12.86
N SER A 41 2.45 -3.81 -11.81
CA SER A 41 1.58 -5.00 -11.93
C SER A 41 0.20 -4.71 -12.51
N ILE A 42 -0.18 -3.44 -12.66
CA ILE A 42 -1.50 -2.99 -13.13
C ILE A 42 -1.36 -1.75 -14.02
N THR A 43 -2.21 -1.67 -15.02
CA THR A 43 -2.30 -0.56 -15.96
C THR A 43 -3.65 0.16 -15.88
N ALA A 44 -3.74 1.36 -16.46
CA ALA A 44 -5.01 2.09 -16.60
C ALA A 44 -6.04 1.29 -17.41
N GLU A 45 -5.60 0.52 -18.43
CA GLU A 45 -6.47 -0.33 -19.24
C GLU A 45 -7.10 -1.46 -18.40
N ASP A 46 -6.32 -2.08 -17.50
CA ASP A 46 -6.84 -3.12 -16.61
C ASP A 46 -7.98 -2.57 -15.73
N ILE A 47 -7.87 -1.33 -15.26
CA ILE A 47 -8.96 -0.69 -14.48
C ILE A 47 -10.20 -0.50 -15.34
N ARG A 48 -10.06 -0.03 -16.58
CA ARG A 48 -11.20 0.12 -17.50
C ARG A 48 -11.90 -1.22 -17.72
N LEU A 49 -11.14 -2.30 -17.91
CA LEU A 49 -11.69 -3.67 -18.05
C LEU A 49 -12.38 -4.14 -16.76
N LEU A 50 -11.80 -3.84 -15.58
CA LEU A 50 -12.44 -4.15 -14.29
C LEU A 50 -13.75 -3.39 -14.12
N LYS A 51 -13.80 -2.09 -14.46
CA LYS A 51 -15.03 -1.28 -14.41
C LYS A 51 -16.11 -1.80 -15.35
N GLN A 52 -15.75 -2.33 -16.53
CA GLN A 52 -16.67 -2.99 -17.43
C GLN A 52 -17.19 -4.31 -16.87
N LYS A 53 -16.33 -5.10 -16.23
CA LYS A 53 -16.67 -6.39 -15.63
C LYS A 53 -17.53 -6.24 -14.36
N TYR A 54 -17.33 -5.17 -13.62
CA TYR A 54 -18.01 -4.88 -12.36
C TYR A 54 -18.64 -3.49 -12.37
N PRO A 55 -19.69 -3.27 -13.20
CA PRO A 55 -20.28 -1.94 -13.35
C PRO A 55 -20.83 -1.40 -12.03
N GLY A 56 -20.53 -0.14 -11.74
CA GLY A 56 -20.98 0.56 -10.53
C GLY A 56 -20.24 0.19 -9.23
N VAL A 57 -19.24 -0.70 -9.28
CA VAL A 57 -18.42 -1.04 -8.12
C VAL A 57 -17.28 -0.02 -8.01
N PRO A 58 -17.13 0.70 -6.88
CA PRO A 58 -16.06 1.67 -6.71
C PRO A 58 -14.67 1.02 -6.75
N VAL A 59 -13.71 1.74 -7.35
CA VAL A 59 -12.31 1.34 -7.42
C VAL A 59 -11.48 2.13 -6.41
N VAL A 60 -10.97 1.44 -5.41
CA VAL A 60 -10.04 1.96 -4.40
C VAL A 60 -8.63 1.55 -4.79
N THR A 61 -7.73 2.51 -4.91
CA THR A 61 -6.36 2.22 -5.31
C THR A 61 -5.36 2.64 -4.22
N TYR A 62 -4.54 1.70 -3.81
CA TYR A 62 -3.37 1.97 -3.00
C TYR A 62 -2.40 2.88 -3.77
N VAL A 63 -1.81 3.87 -3.10
CA VAL A 63 -0.96 4.89 -3.75
C VAL A 63 0.27 4.34 -4.47
N ASN A 64 0.65 3.09 -4.22
CA ASN A 64 1.77 2.42 -4.90
C ASN A 64 1.38 1.99 -6.32
N THR A 65 1.02 2.95 -7.16
CA THR A 65 0.61 2.81 -8.55
C THR A 65 1.02 4.06 -9.33
N SER A 66 1.03 3.97 -10.67
CA SER A 66 1.32 5.11 -11.54
C SER A 66 0.24 6.20 -11.49
N ALA A 67 0.59 7.40 -11.97
CA ALA A 67 -0.38 8.50 -12.12
C ALA A 67 -1.52 8.14 -13.09
N GLU A 68 -1.22 7.40 -14.16
CA GLU A 68 -2.22 6.92 -15.14
C GLU A 68 -3.24 5.99 -14.48
N VAL A 69 -2.79 5.07 -13.64
CA VAL A 69 -3.65 4.18 -12.85
C VAL A 69 -4.53 4.99 -11.90
N LYS A 70 -3.95 5.97 -11.19
CA LYS A 70 -4.70 6.87 -10.29
C LYS A 70 -5.77 7.68 -11.01
N ALA A 71 -5.55 8.07 -12.25
CA ALA A 71 -6.52 8.83 -13.05
C ALA A 71 -7.79 8.03 -13.39
N GLU A 72 -7.71 6.71 -13.43
CA GLU A 72 -8.85 5.83 -13.70
C GLU A 72 -9.56 5.34 -12.43
N THR A 73 -9.07 5.66 -11.24
CA THR A 73 -9.63 5.21 -9.97
C THR A 73 -10.65 6.20 -9.41
N ASP A 74 -11.51 5.73 -8.53
CA ASP A 74 -12.51 6.58 -7.86
C ASP A 74 -11.93 7.23 -6.61
N VAL A 75 -11.04 6.52 -5.89
CA VAL A 75 -10.35 7.04 -4.70
C VAL A 75 -9.01 6.34 -4.48
N CYS A 76 -8.03 7.09 -3.97
CA CYS A 76 -6.74 6.55 -3.55
C CYS A 76 -6.64 6.46 -2.04
N CYS A 77 -5.86 5.49 -1.55
CA CYS A 77 -5.59 5.31 -0.13
C CYS A 77 -4.12 4.99 0.13
N THR A 78 -3.73 5.07 1.39
CA THR A 78 -2.46 4.55 1.91
C THR A 78 -2.73 3.29 2.74
N SER A 79 -1.70 2.52 3.10
CA SER A 79 -1.86 1.39 4.03
C SER A 79 -2.41 1.81 5.40
N GLY A 80 -2.17 3.07 5.81
CA GLY A 80 -2.63 3.60 7.09
C GLY A 80 -4.11 4.00 7.14
N ASN A 81 -4.75 4.27 6.00
CA ASN A 81 -6.15 4.71 5.95
C ASN A 81 -7.03 3.85 5.03
N ALA A 82 -6.51 2.77 4.46
CA ALA A 82 -7.22 1.96 3.48
C ALA A 82 -8.56 1.42 3.99
N LYS A 83 -8.61 0.90 5.22
CA LYS A 83 -9.85 0.45 5.85
C LYS A 83 -10.89 1.58 5.95
N LEU A 84 -10.48 2.74 6.46
CA LEU A 84 -11.36 3.91 6.60
C LEU A 84 -11.90 4.38 5.25
N VAL A 85 -11.06 4.39 4.22
CA VAL A 85 -11.47 4.76 2.86
C VAL A 85 -12.50 3.76 2.32
N VAL A 86 -12.25 2.46 2.45
CA VAL A 86 -13.17 1.41 2.00
C VAL A 86 -14.53 1.54 2.69
N GLU A 87 -14.55 1.70 4.01
CA GLU A 87 -15.79 1.83 4.78
C GLU A 87 -16.54 3.14 4.50
N SER A 88 -15.82 4.24 4.19
CA SER A 88 -16.42 5.54 3.90
C SER A 88 -17.24 5.57 2.60
N LEU A 89 -17.03 4.61 1.71
CA LEU A 89 -17.78 4.51 0.44
C LEU A 89 -19.22 4.02 0.61
N ASN A 90 -19.58 3.51 1.80
CA ASN A 90 -20.93 3.03 2.11
C ASN A 90 -21.50 2.08 1.03
N THR A 91 -20.72 1.10 0.60
CA THR A 91 -21.06 0.12 -0.41
C THR A 91 -20.79 -1.31 0.08
N ASP A 92 -21.53 -2.28 -0.45
CA ASP A 92 -21.35 -3.69 -0.06
C ASP A 92 -20.06 -4.31 -0.60
N LYS A 93 -19.45 -3.68 -1.63
CA LYS A 93 -18.21 -4.19 -2.24
C LYS A 93 -17.42 -3.09 -2.93
N VAL A 94 -16.10 -3.30 -3.00
CA VAL A 94 -15.14 -2.45 -3.70
C VAL A 94 -14.17 -3.31 -4.51
N ILE A 95 -13.57 -2.72 -5.57
CA ILE A 95 -12.38 -3.25 -6.22
C ILE A 95 -11.19 -2.59 -5.52
N PHE A 96 -10.24 -3.38 -4.99
CA PHE A 96 -9.05 -2.88 -4.30
C PHE A 96 -7.78 -3.26 -5.06
N LEU A 97 -6.98 -2.26 -5.39
CA LEU A 97 -5.82 -2.38 -6.28
C LEU A 97 -4.56 -1.78 -5.65
N PRO A 98 -3.35 -2.17 -6.05
CA PRO A 98 -3.01 -3.39 -6.77
C PRO A 98 -2.58 -4.54 -5.86
N ASP A 99 -2.35 -4.30 -4.54
CA ASP A 99 -1.74 -5.26 -3.62
C ASP A 99 -2.76 -6.26 -3.08
N GLU A 100 -2.54 -7.55 -3.39
CA GLU A 100 -3.42 -8.65 -2.98
C GLU A 100 -3.41 -8.86 -1.46
N TYR A 101 -2.22 -8.80 -0.83
CA TYR A 101 -2.10 -9.05 0.60
C TYR A 101 -2.69 -7.90 1.44
N LEU A 102 -2.43 -6.65 1.04
CA LEU A 102 -3.08 -5.51 1.66
C LEU A 102 -4.60 -5.62 1.54
N ALA A 103 -5.12 -6.00 0.36
CA ALA A 103 -6.55 -6.21 0.14
C ALA A 103 -7.12 -7.30 1.06
N GLN A 104 -6.42 -8.44 1.22
CA GLN A 104 -6.82 -9.53 2.11
C GLN A 104 -6.79 -9.10 3.59
N ASN A 105 -5.75 -8.40 4.00
CA ASN A 105 -5.62 -7.90 5.37
C ASN A 105 -6.69 -6.86 5.72
N ILE A 106 -7.13 -6.04 4.75
CA ILE A 106 -8.27 -5.13 4.92
C ILE A 106 -9.59 -5.93 4.97
N ALA A 107 -9.77 -6.90 4.07
CA ALA A 107 -10.96 -7.74 4.04
C ALA A 107 -11.23 -8.47 5.38
N ASN A 108 -10.16 -8.82 6.10
CA ASN A 108 -10.26 -9.42 7.43
C ASN A 108 -10.71 -8.43 8.53
N GLN A 109 -10.83 -7.14 8.22
CA GLN A 109 -11.12 -6.06 9.17
C GLN A 109 -12.41 -5.31 8.87
N THR A 110 -13.12 -5.65 7.80
CA THR A 110 -14.34 -4.97 7.35
C THR A 110 -15.37 -5.96 6.80
N ASP A 111 -16.64 -5.61 6.84
CA ASP A 111 -17.71 -6.39 6.22
C ASP A 111 -17.87 -6.12 4.72
N VAL A 112 -17.17 -5.11 4.19
CA VAL A 112 -17.19 -4.77 2.75
C VAL A 112 -16.47 -5.85 1.95
N LYS A 113 -17.14 -6.41 0.96
CA LYS A 113 -16.53 -7.41 0.07
C LYS A 113 -15.46 -6.79 -0.81
N ILE A 114 -14.24 -7.30 -0.72
CA ILE A 114 -13.12 -6.81 -1.51
C ILE A 114 -12.87 -7.71 -2.72
N ILE A 115 -12.86 -7.10 -3.91
CA ILE A 115 -12.42 -7.73 -5.15
C ILE A 115 -10.97 -7.27 -5.35
N SER A 116 -10.00 -8.15 -5.11
CA SER A 116 -8.58 -7.83 -5.19
C SER A 116 -7.99 -8.07 -6.59
N TRP A 117 -6.92 -7.35 -6.88
CA TRP A 117 -5.96 -7.65 -7.94
C TRP A 117 -4.91 -8.63 -7.43
N LYS A 118 -4.12 -9.24 -8.33
CA LYS A 118 -3.08 -10.22 -7.96
C LYS A 118 -1.67 -9.62 -7.93
N GLY A 119 -1.55 -8.32 -7.74
CA GLY A 119 -0.26 -7.67 -7.54
C GLY A 119 0.26 -7.93 -6.13
N ARG A 120 1.58 -8.05 -5.98
CA ARG A 120 2.25 -8.26 -4.70
C ARG A 120 3.55 -7.48 -4.64
N CYS A 121 3.90 -7.01 -3.45
CA CYS A 121 5.20 -6.43 -3.22
C CYS A 121 6.23 -7.56 -3.07
N GLU A 122 7.16 -7.68 -4.03
CA GLU A 122 8.19 -8.72 -4.04
C GLU A 122 9.09 -8.74 -2.80
N VAL A 123 9.23 -7.60 -2.11
CA VAL A 123 9.99 -7.50 -0.86
C VAL A 123 9.21 -8.14 0.28
N HIS A 124 7.93 -7.76 0.45
CA HIS A 124 7.09 -8.28 1.54
C HIS A 124 6.73 -9.76 1.34
N GLU A 125 6.63 -10.23 0.10
CA GLU A 125 6.36 -11.64 -0.22
C GLU A 125 7.48 -12.59 0.22
N ARG A 126 8.70 -12.08 0.45
CA ARG A 126 9.85 -12.91 0.89
C ARG A 126 9.77 -13.34 2.36
N PHE A 127 8.99 -12.68 3.18
CA PHE A 127 8.85 -13.03 4.59
C PHE A 127 7.81 -14.13 4.78
N THR A 128 8.12 -15.12 5.63
CA THR A 128 7.23 -16.23 5.93
C THR A 128 6.90 -16.30 7.42
N ALA A 129 5.69 -16.74 7.75
CA ALA A 129 5.29 -16.96 9.14
C ALA A 129 6.21 -17.94 9.86
N LYS A 130 6.72 -18.97 9.14
CA LYS A 130 7.66 -19.95 9.68
C LYS A 130 8.96 -19.31 10.16
N GLU A 131 9.55 -18.41 9.36
CA GLU A 131 10.78 -17.69 9.74
C GLU A 131 10.53 -16.78 10.94
N ILE A 132 9.41 -16.05 10.95
CA ILE A 132 9.04 -15.18 12.07
C ILE A 132 8.91 -15.99 13.37
N LEU A 133 8.22 -17.12 13.33
CA LEU A 133 8.08 -18.00 14.50
C LEU A 133 9.42 -18.55 14.96
N ALA A 134 10.31 -18.94 14.04
CA ALA A 134 11.66 -19.40 14.39
C ALA A 134 12.49 -18.29 15.07
N TYR A 135 12.37 -17.04 14.64
CA TYR A 135 12.99 -15.90 15.34
C TYR A 135 12.40 -15.70 16.76
N LYS A 136 11.09 -15.81 16.91
CA LYS A 136 10.43 -15.71 18.23
C LYS A 136 10.87 -16.82 19.18
N GLU A 137 11.14 -18.03 18.71
CA GLU A 137 11.68 -19.11 19.52
C GLU A 137 13.12 -18.87 19.98
N GLN A 138 13.96 -18.30 19.10
CA GLN A 138 15.37 -18.04 19.38
C GLN A 138 15.58 -16.81 20.27
N HIS A 139 14.71 -15.83 20.17
CA HIS A 139 14.83 -14.53 20.86
C HIS A 139 13.64 -14.31 21.79
N LYS A 140 13.82 -14.60 23.08
CA LYS A 140 12.78 -14.31 24.08
C LYS A 140 12.54 -12.80 24.19
N ASN A 141 11.27 -12.41 24.27
CA ASN A 141 10.82 -11.01 24.37
C ASN A 141 11.01 -10.15 23.09
N ILE A 142 11.21 -10.77 21.93
CA ILE A 142 11.19 -10.05 20.68
C ILE A 142 9.76 -9.58 20.33
N ILE A 143 9.63 -8.36 19.85
CA ILE A 143 8.38 -7.80 19.31
C ILE A 143 8.53 -7.75 17.78
N VAL A 144 7.58 -8.34 17.07
CA VAL A 144 7.55 -8.37 15.60
C VAL A 144 6.56 -7.34 15.09
N LEU A 145 7.08 -6.37 14.34
CA LEU A 145 6.30 -5.34 13.65
C LEU A 145 6.20 -5.71 12.17
N ALA A 146 5.01 -5.70 11.60
CA ALA A 146 4.79 -6.01 10.19
C ALA A 146 4.01 -4.91 9.47
N HIS A 147 4.33 -4.72 8.19
CA HIS A 147 3.54 -3.90 7.30
C HIS A 147 2.38 -4.72 6.71
N PRO A 148 1.19 -4.14 6.47
CA PRO A 148 0.03 -4.88 5.95
C PRO A 148 0.14 -5.34 4.49
N GLU A 149 1.24 -5.04 3.77
CA GLU A 149 1.62 -5.69 2.50
C GLU A 149 2.25 -7.07 2.70
N CYS A 150 2.58 -7.47 3.93
CA CYS A 150 2.96 -8.84 4.23
C CYS A 150 1.77 -9.78 4.09
N SER A 151 2.05 -11.07 3.82
CA SER A 151 1.01 -12.07 3.72
C SER A 151 0.16 -12.13 5.00
N PRO A 152 -1.13 -12.53 4.92
CA PRO A 152 -1.98 -12.66 6.11
C PRO A 152 -1.38 -13.56 7.19
N GLU A 153 -0.64 -14.61 6.82
CA GLU A 153 0.02 -15.51 7.75
C GLU A 153 1.15 -14.81 8.53
N VAL A 154 1.91 -13.92 7.89
CA VAL A 154 2.94 -13.09 8.55
C VAL A 154 2.29 -12.08 9.48
N VAL A 155 1.25 -11.40 9.01
CA VAL A 155 0.47 -10.45 9.83
C VAL A 155 -0.09 -11.13 11.07
N GLN A 156 -0.60 -12.36 10.95
CA GLN A 156 -1.21 -13.10 12.05
C GLN A 156 -0.22 -13.48 13.15
N VAL A 157 1.04 -13.76 12.80
CA VAL A 157 2.09 -14.13 13.78
C VAL A 157 2.89 -12.92 14.29
N SER A 158 2.62 -11.74 13.77
CA SER A 158 3.23 -10.48 14.21
C SER A 158 2.52 -9.93 15.44
N ASP A 159 3.24 -9.19 16.27
CA ASP A 159 2.70 -8.59 17.50
C ASP A 159 1.98 -7.27 17.22
N PHE A 160 2.40 -6.57 16.17
CA PHE A 160 1.79 -5.33 15.73
C PHE A 160 1.85 -5.21 14.20
N THR A 161 0.79 -4.66 13.60
CA THR A 161 0.71 -4.39 12.16
C THR A 161 0.26 -2.95 11.92
N GLY A 162 0.99 -2.23 11.09
CA GLY A 162 0.68 -0.85 10.78
C GLY A 162 1.40 -0.34 9.54
N SER A 163 0.98 0.84 9.06
CA SER A 163 1.68 1.54 7.98
C SER A 163 3.10 1.93 8.38
N THR A 164 3.95 2.24 7.41
CA THR A 164 5.32 2.70 7.67
C THR A 164 5.36 3.85 8.67
N ALA A 165 4.48 4.86 8.53
CA ALA A 165 4.39 5.96 9.48
C ALA A 165 4.00 5.47 10.89
N CYS A 166 3.02 4.57 10.98
CA CYS A 166 2.58 4.00 12.24
C CYS A 166 3.72 3.22 12.93
N LEU A 167 4.44 2.38 12.18
CA LEU A 167 5.55 1.59 12.70
C LEU A 167 6.70 2.47 13.21
N LEU A 168 7.03 3.57 12.51
CA LEU A 168 8.08 4.51 12.91
C LEU A 168 7.73 5.27 14.18
N TYR A 169 6.46 5.63 14.38
CA TYR A 169 6.02 6.41 15.54
C TYR A 169 5.62 5.56 16.75
N THR A 170 5.36 4.27 16.57
CA THR A 170 4.98 3.36 17.66
C THR A 170 6.15 2.50 18.16
N SER A 171 7.20 2.33 17.36
CA SER A 171 8.46 1.77 17.85
C SER A 171 9.31 2.92 18.40
N ASP A 172 9.92 2.76 19.56
CA ASP A 172 10.84 3.74 20.19
C ASP A 172 12.06 4.11 19.31
N ALA A 173 12.13 3.60 18.09
CA ALA A 173 13.15 3.94 17.10
C ALA A 173 13.18 5.43 16.69
N ALA A 174 12.15 6.20 17.03
CA ALA A 174 12.08 7.64 16.79
C ALA A 174 12.70 8.47 17.94
N ASP A 175 12.97 7.86 19.09
CA ASP A 175 13.44 8.52 20.32
C ASP A 175 14.93 8.27 20.64
N GLU A 176 15.66 7.61 19.76
CA GLU A 176 17.11 7.50 19.87
C GLU A 176 17.77 8.84 19.48
N PRO A 177 18.63 9.43 20.34
CA PRO A 177 19.25 10.74 20.10
C PRO A 177 20.28 10.75 18.97
#